data_6be0fca909259f8727fe8eb5ed0dba3c
#
_entry.id   6be0fca909259f8727fe8eb5ed0dba3c
#
_cell.length_a   1.000
_cell.length_b   1.000
_cell.length_c   1.000
_cell.angle_alpha   90.00
_cell.angle_beta   90.00
_cell.angle_gamma   90.00
#
_symmetry.space_group_name_H-M   'P 1'
#
loop_
_entity.id
_entity.type
_entity.pdbx_description
1 polymer ?
#
loop_
_entity_poly.entity_id
_entity_poly.type
_entity_poly.pdbx_seq_one_letter_code
_entity_poly.pdbx_strand_id
1 'polypeptide(L)'
;TLNQRGTPLVKGASQSTSGAVLITDGFTSAPVIAEQFTLAGNVAEYTIQAVTDNGSNTYTLNLDKNLAAVPADDAVITFTKGHLHTVNGIYTNESVNLVEGNSSIGAFTVSAADTITLTGVPRATGLKVGFNFIPVLETMPIDKELPEGPLTGSPRRISRAIVDINSALDMTIKAADKTSKSLVVQQVSDAIGSD
;
A
#
# COMPACT_ATOMS: atom_id res chain seq x y z
N THR A 1 4.23 9.75 -2.59
CA THR A 1 3.30 10.89 -2.79
C THR A 1 2.03 10.38 -3.38
N LEU A 2 0.92 10.75 -2.77
CA LEU A 2 -0.40 10.43 -3.24
C LEU A 2 -0.66 11.22 -4.50
N ASN A 3 -1.14 10.47 -5.51
CA ASN A 3 -2.13 10.99 -6.36
C ASN A 3 -1.73 12.13 -7.29
N GLN A 4 -1.37 11.74 -8.47
CA GLN A 4 -1.25 12.73 -9.55
C GLN A 4 -2.50 12.71 -10.41
N ARG A 5 -3.59 13.22 -9.83
CA ARG A 5 -4.76 13.60 -10.60
C ARG A 5 -4.64 15.03 -11.15
N GLY A 6 -3.40 15.54 -11.28
CA GLY A 6 -3.11 16.91 -11.60
C GLY A 6 -3.18 17.83 -10.37
N THR A 7 -3.61 19.04 -10.58
CA THR A 7 -3.92 20.01 -9.51
C THR A 7 -5.42 20.28 -9.56
N PRO A 8 -6.25 19.38 -9.00
CA PRO A 8 -7.69 19.55 -9.05
C PRO A 8 -8.10 20.75 -8.20
N LEU A 9 -8.97 21.55 -8.74
CA LEU A 9 -9.44 22.81 -8.17
C LEU A 9 -10.96 22.82 -8.08
N VAL A 10 -11.47 23.60 -7.17
CA VAL A 10 -12.91 23.92 -7.12
C VAL A 10 -13.24 24.86 -8.26
N LYS A 11 -14.27 24.56 -9.02
CA LYS A 11 -14.70 25.38 -10.14
C LYS A 11 -15.87 26.26 -9.77
N GLY A 12 -15.65 27.56 -9.76
CA GLY A 12 -16.65 28.58 -9.56
C GLY A 12 -16.92 28.94 -8.08
N ALA A 13 -17.10 30.19 -7.82
CA ALA A 13 -17.35 30.75 -6.48
C ALA A 13 -18.75 30.47 -5.92
N SER A 14 -19.62 29.76 -6.64
CA SER A 14 -21.02 29.55 -6.28
C SER A 14 -21.34 28.20 -5.69
N GLN A 15 -20.36 27.55 -5.08
CA GLN A 15 -20.57 26.28 -4.40
C GLN A 15 -21.44 26.50 -3.14
N SER A 16 -22.37 25.61 -2.89
CA SER A 16 -23.33 25.77 -1.79
C SER A 16 -22.98 24.89 -0.60
N THR A 17 -23.07 25.42 0.61
CA THR A 17 -22.98 24.63 1.84
C THR A 17 -24.24 23.84 2.14
N SER A 18 -25.34 24.11 1.46
CA SER A 18 -26.61 23.40 1.66
C SER A 18 -26.73 22.10 0.89
N GLY A 19 -25.74 21.77 0.03
CA GLY A 19 -25.67 20.53 -0.72
C GLY A 19 -24.32 19.82 -0.55
N ALA A 20 -24.35 18.52 -0.59
CA ALA A 20 -23.14 17.69 -0.60
C ALA A 20 -22.58 17.52 -2.02
N VAL A 21 -22.46 18.62 -2.75
CA VAL A 21 -22.06 18.62 -4.17
C VAL A 21 -20.95 19.64 -4.39
N LEU A 22 -19.92 19.23 -5.13
CA LEU A 22 -18.76 20.03 -5.47
C LEU A 22 -18.50 19.93 -6.98
N ILE A 23 -18.41 21.06 -7.67
CA ILE A 23 -17.96 21.11 -9.07
C ILE A 23 -16.47 21.40 -9.09
N THR A 24 -15.73 20.67 -9.90
CA THR A 24 -14.28 20.65 -9.91
C THR A 24 -13.71 20.63 -11.31
N ASP A 25 -12.48 21.08 -11.48
CA ASP A 25 -11.71 20.94 -12.72
C ASP A 25 -10.21 20.67 -12.45
N GLY A 26 -9.38 20.71 -13.48
CA GLY A 26 -7.93 20.50 -13.36
C GLY A 26 -7.48 19.07 -13.11
N PHE A 27 -8.36 18.09 -13.24
CA PHE A 27 -8.00 16.69 -13.13
C PHE A 27 -7.25 16.19 -14.37
N THR A 28 -6.16 15.44 -14.16
CA THR A 28 -5.46 14.70 -15.23
C THR A 28 -5.99 13.26 -15.37
N SER A 29 -6.68 12.75 -14.34
CA SER A 29 -7.41 11.48 -14.39
C SER A 29 -8.67 11.57 -13.54
N ALA A 30 -9.74 10.89 -13.95
CA ALA A 30 -11.04 10.94 -13.30
C ALA A 30 -10.95 10.56 -11.81
N PRO A 31 -11.61 11.30 -10.91
CA PRO A 31 -11.76 10.91 -9.52
C PRO A 31 -12.62 9.65 -9.41
N VAL A 32 -12.47 8.90 -8.32
CA VAL A 32 -13.15 7.63 -8.10
C VAL A 32 -13.96 7.68 -6.80
N ILE A 33 -15.08 6.95 -6.78
CA ILE A 33 -15.93 6.79 -5.59
C ILE A 33 -15.11 6.23 -4.42
N ALA A 34 -15.45 6.65 -3.21
CA ALA A 34 -14.81 6.34 -1.93
C ALA A 34 -13.45 7.02 -1.69
N GLU A 35 -12.87 7.72 -2.66
CA GLU A 35 -11.69 8.55 -2.40
C GLU A 35 -12.01 9.67 -1.43
N GLN A 36 -11.02 10.04 -0.62
CA GLN A 36 -11.15 11.08 0.40
C GLN A 36 -10.21 12.25 0.11
N PHE A 37 -10.70 13.46 0.40
CA PHE A 37 -9.94 14.68 0.16
C PHE A 37 -10.31 15.79 1.16
N THR A 38 -9.45 16.76 1.24
CA THR A 38 -9.67 18.04 1.92
C THR A 38 -9.65 19.18 0.92
N LEU A 39 -10.29 20.29 1.28
CA LEU A 39 -10.29 21.54 0.51
C LEU A 39 -9.42 22.59 1.20
N ALA A 40 -8.69 23.36 0.43
CA ALA A 40 -7.96 24.51 0.96
C ALA A 40 -8.93 25.46 1.66
N GLY A 41 -8.56 25.88 2.88
CA GLY A 41 -9.43 26.73 3.72
C GLY A 41 -10.56 25.99 4.45
N ASN A 42 -10.65 24.67 4.32
CA ASN A 42 -11.65 23.85 4.98
C ASN A 42 -10.99 22.68 5.73
N VAL A 43 -11.28 22.54 7.02
CA VAL A 43 -10.71 21.46 7.85
C VAL A 43 -11.44 20.12 7.72
N ALA A 44 -12.58 20.07 7.03
CA ALA A 44 -13.32 18.84 6.86
C ALA A 44 -12.70 17.94 5.80
N GLU A 45 -12.64 16.64 6.05
CA GLU A 45 -12.35 15.61 5.06
C GLU A 45 -13.67 15.13 4.44
N TYR A 46 -13.71 15.02 3.13
CA TYR A 46 -14.88 14.60 2.35
C TYR A 46 -14.62 13.29 1.65
N THR A 47 -15.67 12.45 1.56
CA THR A 47 -15.63 11.20 0.81
C THR A 47 -16.51 11.32 -0.44
N ILE A 48 -15.99 10.92 -1.59
CA ILE A 48 -16.73 10.91 -2.85
C ILE A 48 -17.74 9.76 -2.85
N GLN A 49 -19.01 10.07 -2.99
CA GLN A 49 -20.11 9.11 -3.10
C GLN A 49 -20.52 8.83 -4.56
N ALA A 50 -20.45 9.84 -5.41
CA ALA A 50 -20.69 9.68 -6.83
C ALA A 50 -19.88 10.71 -7.63
N VAL A 51 -19.58 10.36 -8.88
CA VAL A 51 -18.83 11.20 -9.81
C VAL A 51 -19.64 11.32 -11.09
N THR A 52 -19.82 12.55 -11.55
CA THR A 52 -20.40 12.84 -12.87
C THR A 52 -19.35 13.56 -13.71
N ASP A 53 -19.03 13.00 -14.87
CA ASP A 53 -18.13 13.63 -15.83
C ASP A 53 -18.88 14.67 -16.63
N ASN A 54 -18.45 15.91 -16.57
CA ASN A 54 -19.02 17.03 -17.30
C ASN A 54 -18.23 17.37 -18.58
N GLY A 55 -17.21 16.57 -18.89
CA GLY A 55 -16.28 16.82 -20.00
C GLY A 55 -15.19 17.84 -19.66
N SER A 56 -14.17 17.91 -20.51
CA SER A 56 -13.05 18.85 -20.37
C SER A 56 -12.34 18.80 -19.00
N ASN A 57 -12.19 17.60 -18.44
CA ASN A 57 -11.60 17.36 -17.12
C ASN A 57 -12.34 18.05 -15.96
N THR A 58 -13.62 18.34 -16.16
CA THR A 58 -14.52 18.90 -15.16
C THR A 58 -15.43 17.81 -14.62
N TYR A 59 -15.58 17.73 -13.30
CA TYR A 59 -16.38 16.72 -12.63
C TYR A 59 -17.30 17.34 -11.58
N THR A 60 -18.49 16.76 -11.46
CA THR A 60 -19.36 17.00 -10.31
C THR A 60 -19.20 15.85 -9.33
N LEU A 61 -18.77 16.15 -8.11
CA LEU A 61 -18.59 15.20 -7.03
C LEU A 61 -19.77 15.30 -6.06
N ASN A 62 -20.46 14.19 -5.82
CA ASN A 62 -21.38 14.09 -4.69
C ASN A 62 -20.59 13.59 -3.48
N LEU A 63 -20.80 14.22 -2.34
CA LEU A 63 -20.01 14.00 -1.13
C LEU A 63 -20.85 13.31 -0.05
N ASP A 64 -20.17 12.73 0.93
CA ASP A 64 -20.78 12.09 2.11
C ASP A 64 -21.48 13.07 3.05
N LYS A 65 -21.16 14.35 2.97
CA LYS A 65 -21.68 15.41 3.82
C LYS A 65 -21.61 16.76 3.13
N ASN A 66 -22.41 17.70 3.64
CA ASN A 66 -22.42 19.07 3.16
C ASN A 66 -21.06 19.76 3.35
N LEU A 67 -20.75 20.71 2.51
CA LEU A 67 -19.56 21.53 2.64
C LEU A 67 -19.61 22.34 3.95
N ALA A 68 -18.56 22.27 4.75
CA ALA A 68 -18.49 22.97 6.03
C ALA A 68 -18.39 24.50 5.85
N ALA A 69 -17.85 24.94 4.74
CA ALA A 69 -17.81 26.34 4.30
C ALA A 69 -17.87 26.39 2.78
N VAL A 70 -18.33 27.51 2.22
CA VAL A 70 -18.27 27.76 0.78
C VAL A 70 -16.79 27.86 0.38
N PRO A 71 -16.27 26.92 -0.45
CA PRO A 71 -14.89 27.01 -0.90
C PRO A 71 -14.72 28.22 -1.83
N ALA A 72 -13.53 28.79 -1.84
CA ALA A 72 -13.17 29.79 -2.82
C ALA A 72 -13.13 29.16 -4.22
N ASP A 73 -13.32 29.97 -5.25
CA ASP A 73 -12.98 29.59 -6.61
C ASP A 73 -11.48 29.23 -6.68
N ASP A 74 -11.13 28.23 -7.43
CA ASP A 74 -9.77 27.68 -7.52
C ASP A 74 -9.18 27.17 -6.19
N ALA A 75 -10.02 26.90 -5.17
CA ALA A 75 -9.54 26.25 -3.97
C ALA A 75 -8.96 24.86 -4.27
N VAL A 76 -7.73 24.60 -3.81
CA VAL A 76 -7.02 23.37 -4.10
C VAL A 76 -7.69 22.19 -3.38
N ILE A 77 -7.89 21.12 -4.13
CA ILE A 77 -8.36 19.83 -3.63
C ILE A 77 -7.13 18.96 -3.34
N THR A 78 -6.98 18.51 -2.10
CA THR A 78 -5.89 17.62 -1.68
C THR A 78 -6.46 16.28 -1.27
N PHE A 79 -6.18 15.24 -2.04
CA PHE A 79 -6.60 13.89 -1.70
C PHE A 79 -5.82 13.37 -0.50
N THR A 80 -6.52 12.79 0.46
CA THR A 80 -5.96 12.15 1.66
C THR A 80 -5.94 10.64 1.53
N LYS A 81 -6.93 10.08 0.80
CA LYS A 81 -6.94 8.66 0.41
C LYS A 81 -7.39 8.51 -1.03
N GLY A 82 -6.71 7.66 -1.77
CA GLY A 82 -6.99 7.44 -3.19
C GLY A 82 -6.65 6.05 -3.66
N HIS A 83 -7.05 5.76 -4.87
CA HIS A 83 -6.76 4.52 -5.59
C HIS A 83 -5.49 4.62 -6.44
N LEU A 84 -5.12 5.82 -6.87
CA LEU A 84 -3.97 6.05 -7.73
C LEU A 84 -2.80 6.58 -6.92
N HIS A 85 -1.67 5.90 -6.98
CA HIS A 85 -0.45 6.28 -6.27
C HIS A 85 0.71 6.43 -7.26
N THR A 86 1.42 7.55 -7.18
CA THR A 86 2.64 7.75 -7.96
C THR A 86 3.83 7.24 -7.18
N VAL A 87 4.69 6.51 -7.85
CA VAL A 87 5.92 5.97 -7.32
C VAL A 87 7.14 6.57 -8.02
N ASN A 88 8.33 6.28 -7.52
CA ASN A 88 9.56 6.73 -8.17
C ASN A 88 9.78 5.98 -9.48
N GLY A 89 10.26 6.65 -10.52
CA GLY A 89 10.53 6.09 -11.85
C GLY A 89 11.49 4.91 -11.90
N ILE A 90 12.25 4.64 -10.82
CA ILE A 90 13.07 3.43 -10.73
C ILE A 90 12.24 2.13 -10.72
N TYR A 91 10.95 2.23 -10.45
CA TYR A 91 10.03 1.11 -10.42
C TYR A 91 9.19 0.96 -11.69
N THR A 92 9.38 1.81 -12.69
CA THR A 92 8.59 1.81 -13.94
C THR A 92 8.56 0.43 -14.59
N ASN A 93 7.36 -0.09 -14.86
CA ASN A 93 7.10 -1.42 -15.41
C ASN A 93 7.57 -2.60 -14.53
N GLU A 94 7.96 -2.34 -13.30
CA GLU A 94 8.41 -3.37 -12.37
C GLU A 94 7.28 -3.87 -11.46
N SER A 95 7.43 -5.10 -10.98
CA SER A 95 6.58 -5.65 -9.95
C SER A 95 7.12 -5.26 -8.57
N VAL A 96 6.29 -4.60 -7.78
CA VAL A 96 6.65 -4.10 -6.45
C VAL A 96 5.64 -4.56 -5.41
N ASN A 97 6.07 -4.65 -4.17
CA ASN A 97 5.18 -4.83 -3.03
C ASN A 97 4.85 -3.49 -2.38
N LEU A 98 3.59 -3.34 -2.03
CA LEU A 98 3.11 -2.22 -1.23
C LEU A 98 2.90 -2.64 0.22
N VAL A 99 3.29 -1.75 1.12
CA VAL A 99 3.14 -1.92 2.57
C VAL A 99 2.51 -0.67 3.17
N GLU A 100 1.46 -0.85 3.98
CA GLU A 100 0.83 0.18 4.77
C GLU A 100 1.12 -0.09 6.25
N GLY A 101 1.86 0.82 6.90
CA GLY A 101 2.37 0.55 8.25
C GLY A 101 3.28 -0.68 8.28
N ASN A 102 2.81 -1.75 8.91
CA ASN A 102 3.49 -3.05 8.99
C ASN A 102 2.77 -4.16 8.21
N SER A 103 1.71 -3.84 7.47
CA SER A 103 0.92 -4.80 6.72
C SER A 103 1.24 -4.75 5.24
N SER A 104 1.50 -5.90 4.62
CA SER A 104 1.61 -6.01 3.17
C SER A 104 0.22 -5.88 2.53
N ILE A 105 0.10 -5.02 1.53
CA ILE A 105 -1.11 -4.89 0.73
C ILE A 105 -1.08 -5.89 -0.43
N GLY A 106 0.10 -6.24 -0.90
CA GLY A 106 0.32 -7.18 -2.00
C GLY A 106 1.28 -6.67 -3.07
N ALA A 107 1.40 -7.47 -4.13
CA ALA A 107 2.24 -7.16 -5.28
C ALA A 107 1.43 -6.42 -6.35
N PHE A 108 2.04 -5.40 -6.94
CA PHE A 108 1.44 -4.58 -8.00
C PHE A 108 2.47 -4.30 -9.09
N THR A 109 1.99 -4.13 -10.32
CA THR A 109 2.84 -3.69 -11.41
C THR A 109 2.74 -2.17 -11.55
N VAL A 110 3.88 -1.51 -11.57
CA VAL A 110 3.97 -0.07 -11.83
C VAL A 110 3.75 0.19 -13.30
N SER A 111 2.88 1.15 -13.63
CA SER A 111 2.63 1.53 -15.02
C SER A 111 3.81 2.29 -15.64
N ALA A 112 3.78 2.44 -16.97
CA ALA A 112 4.74 3.28 -17.69
C ALA A 112 4.69 4.78 -17.29
N ALA A 113 3.61 5.21 -16.61
CA ALA A 113 3.44 6.55 -16.07
C ALA A 113 3.85 6.64 -14.58
N ASP A 114 4.61 5.68 -14.07
CA ASP A 114 5.05 5.60 -12.68
C ASP A 114 3.89 5.57 -11.65
N THR A 115 2.79 4.95 -12.02
CA THR A 115 1.60 4.88 -11.16
C THR A 115 1.21 3.44 -10.82
N ILE A 116 0.62 3.27 -9.65
CA ILE A 116 -0.03 2.05 -9.21
C ILE A 116 -1.50 2.36 -8.95
N THR A 117 -2.39 1.56 -9.54
CA THR A 117 -3.83 1.65 -9.30
C THR A 117 -4.24 0.53 -8.35
N LEU A 118 -4.79 0.91 -7.20
CA LEU A 118 -5.33 -0.02 -6.21
C LEU A 118 -6.80 -0.30 -6.51
N THR A 119 -7.18 -1.57 -6.43
CA THR A 119 -8.59 -1.98 -6.49
C THR A 119 -9.12 -2.16 -5.07
N GLY A 120 -10.38 -1.82 -4.86
CA GLY A 120 -11.05 -1.98 -3.56
C GLY A 120 -11.05 -0.70 -2.72
N VAL A 121 -10.52 -0.75 -1.49
CA VAL A 121 -10.56 0.39 -0.57
C VAL A 121 -9.44 1.38 -0.87
N PRO A 122 -9.73 2.69 -1.00
CA PRO A 122 -8.69 3.71 -1.20
C PRO A 122 -7.75 3.75 0.00
N ARG A 123 -6.45 3.93 -0.27
CA ARG A 123 -5.40 3.90 0.75
C ARG A 123 -4.81 5.27 1.00
N ALA A 124 -4.29 5.44 2.21
CA ALA A 124 -3.66 6.68 2.64
C ALA A 124 -2.31 6.95 1.94
N THR A 125 -1.80 8.15 2.08
CA THR A 125 -0.54 8.62 1.47
C THR A 125 0.73 7.94 1.94
N GLY A 126 0.70 7.27 3.08
CA GLY A 126 1.87 6.70 3.74
C GLY A 126 2.31 5.33 3.26
N LEU A 127 1.93 4.93 2.03
CA LEU A 127 2.35 3.64 1.47
C LEU A 127 3.85 3.60 1.24
N LYS A 128 4.46 2.50 1.64
CA LYS A 128 5.84 2.14 1.30
C LYS A 128 5.82 1.22 0.10
N VAL A 129 6.75 1.46 -0.83
CA VAL A 129 6.92 0.64 -2.03
C VAL A 129 8.34 0.08 -2.05
N GLY A 130 8.48 -1.15 -2.51
CA GLY A 130 9.78 -1.79 -2.64
C GLY A 130 9.73 -3.04 -3.50
N PHE A 131 10.89 -3.44 -4.00
CA PHE A 131 11.02 -4.72 -4.68
C PHE A 131 10.79 -5.87 -3.70
N ASN A 132 10.11 -6.89 -4.19
CA ASN A 132 10.01 -8.15 -3.45
C ASN A 132 11.35 -8.89 -3.58
N PHE A 133 11.91 -9.32 -2.47
CA PHE A 133 13.06 -10.20 -2.48
C PHE A 133 12.82 -11.35 -1.48
N ILE A 134 13.28 -12.52 -1.83
CA ILE A 134 13.25 -13.67 -0.95
C ILE A 134 14.64 -13.80 -0.35
N PRO A 135 14.83 -13.45 0.93
CA PRO A 135 16.11 -13.67 1.59
C PRO A 135 16.35 -15.17 1.74
N VAL A 136 17.49 -15.64 1.27
CA VAL A 136 17.92 -17.02 1.44
C VAL A 136 19.15 -17.05 2.33
N LEU A 137 19.08 -17.78 3.42
CA LEU A 137 20.20 -18.07 4.29
C LEU A 137 20.56 -19.54 4.16
N GLU A 138 21.72 -19.80 3.61
CA GLU A 138 22.29 -21.14 3.59
C GLU A 138 23.35 -21.25 4.68
N THR A 139 23.14 -22.18 5.62
CA THR A 139 24.12 -22.44 6.67
C THR A 139 25.22 -23.34 6.15
N MET A 140 26.43 -23.08 6.58
CA MET A 140 27.55 -23.98 6.30
C MET A 140 27.27 -25.38 6.86
N PRO A 141 27.79 -26.45 6.24
CA PRO A 141 27.75 -27.78 6.81
C PRO A 141 28.27 -27.77 8.23
N ILE A 142 27.56 -28.45 9.14
CA ILE A 142 28.02 -28.57 10.51
C ILE A 142 29.27 -29.46 10.49
N ASP A 143 30.41 -28.88 10.76
CA ASP A 143 31.65 -29.60 10.92
C ASP A 143 31.99 -29.67 12.41
N LYS A 144 32.13 -30.89 12.92
CA LYS A 144 32.51 -31.15 14.31
C LYS A 144 33.71 -32.09 14.30
N GLU A 145 34.81 -31.63 14.84
CA GLU A 145 35.94 -32.50 15.16
C GLU A 145 35.55 -33.40 16.31
N LEU A 146 35.69 -34.68 16.11
CA LEU A 146 35.63 -35.68 17.15
C LEU A 146 37.06 -36.13 17.51
N PRO A 147 37.28 -36.71 18.69
CA PRO A 147 38.58 -37.26 19.05
C PRO A 147 39.14 -38.30 18.04
N GLU A 148 38.27 -38.88 17.23
CA GLU A 148 38.59 -39.87 16.20
C GLU A 148 38.81 -39.27 14.78
N GLY A 149 38.75 -37.94 14.65
CA GLY A 149 38.94 -37.22 13.39
C GLY A 149 37.71 -36.46 12.89
N PRO A 150 37.84 -35.71 11.77
CA PRO A 150 36.75 -34.91 11.24
C PRO A 150 35.60 -35.77 10.72
N LEU A 151 34.36 -35.37 11.01
CA LEU A 151 33.14 -36.03 10.55
C LEU A 151 32.82 -35.77 9.07
N THR A 152 33.77 -35.24 8.32
CA THR A 152 33.58 -34.93 6.90
C THR A 152 33.24 -36.19 6.10
N GLY A 153 32.10 -36.20 5.42
CA GLY A 153 31.62 -37.33 4.60
C GLY A 153 30.74 -38.34 5.35
N SER A 154 30.58 -38.24 6.65
CA SER A 154 29.65 -39.11 7.39
C SER A 154 28.20 -38.71 7.22
N PRO A 155 27.24 -39.63 7.03
CA PRO A 155 25.82 -39.28 6.92
C PRO A 155 25.32 -38.66 8.22
N ARG A 156 24.70 -37.49 8.11
CA ARG A 156 24.20 -36.70 9.24
C ARG A 156 22.71 -36.53 9.16
N ARG A 157 22.06 -36.49 10.29
CA ARG A 157 20.65 -36.19 10.41
C ARG A 157 20.47 -35.00 11.37
N ILE A 158 19.86 -33.95 10.88
CA ILE A 158 19.39 -32.86 11.73
C ILE A 158 18.05 -33.29 12.32
N SER A 159 18.01 -33.50 13.61
CA SER A 159 16.80 -33.91 14.34
C SER A 159 15.96 -32.71 14.78
N ARG A 160 16.58 -31.55 14.95
CA ARG A 160 15.92 -30.32 15.40
C ARG A 160 16.66 -29.11 14.89
N ALA A 161 15.91 -28.13 14.38
CA ALA A 161 16.36 -26.79 14.11
C ALA A 161 15.53 -25.79 14.93
N ILE A 162 16.18 -24.85 15.57
CA ILE A 162 15.53 -23.74 16.29
C ILE A 162 15.90 -22.47 15.54
N VAL A 163 14.91 -21.70 15.16
CA VAL A 163 15.09 -20.45 14.45
C VAL A 163 14.31 -19.37 15.19
N ASP A 164 15.04 -18.34 15.60
CA ASP A 164 14.43 -17.14 16.17
C ASP A 164 14.07 -16.20 15.03
N ILE A 165 12.80 -15.80 14.98
CA ILE A 165 12.26 -14.95 13.92
C ILE A 165 11.75 -13.66 14.54
N ASN A 166 12.13 -12.53 13.95
CA ASN A 166 11.60 -11.25 14.33
C ASN A 166 10.95 -10.61 13.10
N SER A 167 9.66 -10.28 13.22
CA SER A 167 8.88 -9.57 12.19
C SER A 167 8.80 -10.28 10.82
N ALA A 168 8.79 -11.61 10.80
CA ALA A 168 8.57 -12.40 9.60
C ALA A 168 7.12 -12.90 9.52
N LEU A 169 6.55 -12.89 8.31
CA LEU A 169 5.18 -13.38 8.04
C LEU A 169 5.19 -14.85 7.60
N ASP A 170 6.24 -15.28 6.92
CA ASP A 170 6.41 -16.64 6.41
C ASP A 170 7.88 -17.01 6.38
N MET A 171 8.15 -18.29 6.52
CA MET A 171 9.48 -18.88 6.44
C MET A 171 9.43 -20.27 5.83
N THR A 172 10.35 -20.55 4.94
CA THR A 172 10.51 -21.89 4.36
C THR A 172 11.84 -22.48 4.81
N ILE A 173 11.81 -23.65 5.39
CA ILE A 173 13.01 -24.42 5.71
C ILE A 173 13.14 -25.58 4.73
N LYS A 174 14.33 -25.71 4.12
CA LYS A 174 14.65 -26.78 3.19
C LYS A 174 15.99 -27.39 3.51
N ALA A 175 16.07 -28.71 3.55
CA ALA A 175 17.33 -29.44 3.46
C ALA A 175 17.75 -29.50 1.99
N ALA A 176 19.04 -29.51 1.69
CA ALA A 176 19.60 -29.37 0.33
C ALA A 176 19.02 -30.33 -0.71
N ASP A 177 18.63 -31.53 -0.29
CA ASP A 177 18.13 -32.61 -1.15
C ASP A 177 16.66 -32.99 -0.89
N LYS A 178 15.93 -32.22 -0.09
CA LYS A 178 14.55 -32.54 0.33
C LYS A 178 13.55 -31.48 -0.11
N THR A 179 12.29 -31.91 -0.11
CA THR A 179 11.15 -31.02 -0.35
C THR A 179 11.10 -29.93 0.73
N SER A 180 10.92 -28.71 0.31
CA SER A 180 10.74 -27.56 1.22
C SER A 180 9.52 -27.77 2.12
N LYS A 181 9.65 -27.41 3.40
CA LYS A 181 8.51 -27.25 4.30
C LYS A 181 8.32 -25.77 4.58
N SER A 182 7.18 -25.25 4.18
CA SER A 182 6.75 -23.92 4.58
C SER A 182 6.26 -23.97 6.02
N LEU A 183 6.76 -23.06 6.82
CA LEU A 183 6.27 -22.80 8.17
C LEU A 183 5.57 -21.44 8.11
N VAL A 184 4.25 -21.45 8.10
CA VAL A 184 3.48 -20.23 8.26
C VAL A 184 3.68 -19.75 9.68
N VAL A 185 4.39 -18.65 9.84
CA VAL A 185 4.50 -17.96 11.12
C VAL A 185 3.20 -17.18 11.29
N GLN A 186 2.24 -17.77 12.01
CA GLN A 186 1.11 -16.99 12.47
C GLN A 186 1.67 -15.87 13.35
N GLN A 187 1.48 -14.63 12.92
CA GLN A 187 1.54 -13.54 13.88
C GLN A 187 0.45 -13.81 14.90
N VAL A 188 0.87 -14.19 16.08
CA VAL A 188 -0.01 -14.15 17.24
C VAL A 188 -0.22 -12.68 17.56
N SER A 189 -1.14 -12.05 16.86
CA SER A 189 -1.83 -10.85 17.34
C SER A 189 -2.96 -11.28 18.30
N ASP A 190 -2.67 -12.23 19.15
CA ASP A 190 -3.52 -12.47 20.28
C ASP A 190 -3.29 -11.30 21.22
N ALA A 191 -4.25 -10.39 21.24
CA ALA A 191 -4.51 -9.62 22.42
C ALA A 191 -4.55 -10.63 23.58
N ILE A 192 -3.48 -10.70 24.35
CA ILE A 192 -3.50 -11.37 25.66
C ILE A 192 -4.64 -10.68 26.37
N GLY A 193 -5.72 -11.43 26.55
CA GLY A 193 -6.90 -10.91 27.23
C GLY A 193 -6.47 -10.35 28.58
N SER A 194 -6.80 -9.09 28.76
CA SER A 194 -6.81 -8.49 30.09
C SER A 194 -7.95 -9.14 30.86
N ASP A 195 -7.61 -10.05 31.78
CA ASP A 195 -8.48 -10.35 32.90
C ASP A 195 -8.62 -9.12 33.81
#